data_b32b0481ab43e851e56fae7d2cd9f158
#
_entry.id   b32b0481ab43e851e56fae7d2cd9f158
#
_cell.length_a   1.000
_cell.length_b   1.000
_cell.length_c   1.000
_cell.angle_alpha   90.00
_cell.angle_beta   90.00
_cell.angle_gamma   90.00
#
_symmetry.space_group_name_H-M   'P 1'
#
loop_
_entity.id
_entity.type
_entity.pdbx_description
1 polymer ?
#
loop_
_entity_poly.entity_id
_entity_poly.type
_entity_poly.pdbx_seq_one_letter_code
_entity_poly.pdbx_strand_id
1 'polypeptide(L)'
;MFKVIGTDTYLKEISKWSKVELEAAEKIPKQLKENPFVGQQLRYNFLREKRIKEKRVYFLVYEDLNLVLLVATSGKKDQQATIEHIISQFDEYRKVAEDVAKQVF
;
A
#
# COMPACT_ATOMS: atom_id res chain seq x y z
N MET A 1 3.60 11.17 -12.78
CA MET A 1 3.86 9.81 -12.29
C MET A 1 4.00 9.81 -10.78
N PHE A 2 3.32 8.90 -10.10
CA PHE A 2 3.37 8.83 -8.64
C PHE A 2 4.64 8.17 -8.15
N LYS A 3 5.16 8.63 -7.01
CA LYS A 3 6.20 7.93 -6.28
C LYS A 3 5.53 6.83 -5.45
N VAL A 4 6.09 5.63 -5.42
CA VAL A 4 5.53 4.50 -4.67
C VAL A 4 6.55 4.04 -3.64
N ILE A 5 6.16 4.09 -2.38
CA ILE A 5 7.03 3.74 -1.24
C ILE A 5 6.32 2.70 -0.38
N GLY A 6 7.06 1.70 0.07
CA GLY A 6 6.56 0.74 1.05
C GLY A 6 7.01 1.11 2.45
N THR A 7 6.12 1.01 3.42
CA THR A 7 6.49 1.17 4.84
C THR A 7 7.34 -0.01 5.29
N ASP A 8 8.07 0.15 6.38
CA ASP A 8 8.87 -0.94 6.96
C ASP A 8 8.00 -2.14 7.28
N THR A 9 6.79 -1.91 7.82
CA THR A 9 5.85 -2.98 8.12
C THR A 9 5.46 -3.76 6.86
N TYR A 10 5.11 -3.05 5.80
CA TYR A 10 4.75 -3.68 4.53
C TYR A 10 5.90 -4.52 3.98
N LEU A 11 7.10 -3.96 3.94
CA LEU A 11 8.28 -4.66 3.41
C LEU A 11 8.60 -5.91 4.23
N LYS A 12 8.45 -5.81 5.55
CA LYS A 12 8.69 -6.94 6.45
C LYS A 12 7.65 -8.05 6.23
N GLU A 13 6.39 -7.67 6.02
CA GLU A 13 5.33 -8.64 5.78
C GLU A 13 5.54 -9.42 4.48
N ILE A 14 5.83 -8.73 3.38
CA ILE A 14 6.03 -9.41 2.09
C ILE A 14 7.31 -10.25 2.06
N SER A 15 8.30 -9.92 2.89
CA SER A 15 9.55 -10.68 2.94
C SER A 15 9.33 -12.14 3.33
N LYS A 16 8.20 -12.44 3.97
CA LYS A 16 7.85 -13.81 4.41
C LYS A 16 7.01 -14.56 3.37
N TRP A 17 6.68 -13.92 2.26
CA TRP A 17 5.83 -14.52 1.24
C TRP A 17 6.62 -15.54 0.40
N SER A 18 5.90 -16.43 -0.29
CA SER A 18 6.52 -17.36 -1.22
C SER A 18 7.17 -16.59 -2.37
N LYS A 19 8.07 -17.25 -3.09
CA LYS A 19 8.75 -16.65 -4.24
C LYS A 19 7.75 -16.14 -5.28
N VAL A 20 6.73 -16.94 -5.58
CA VAL A 20 5.72 -16.59 -6.58
C VAL A 20 4.94 -15.35 -6.14
N GLU A 21 4.52 -15.32 -4.86
CA GLU A 21 3.78 -14.20 -4.32
C GLU A 21 4.63 -12.93 -4.28
N LEU A 22 5.90 -13.07 -3.89
CA LEU A 22 6.81 -11.93 -3.82
C LEU A 22 7.08 -11.35 -5.21
N GLU A 23 7.27 -12.19 -6.21
CA GLU A 23 7.46 -11.73 -7.60
C GLU A 23 6.23 -10.94 -8.08
N ALA A 24 5.03 -11.40 -7.73
CA ALA A 24 3.82 -10.68 -8.08
C ALA A 24 3.73 -9.34 -7.35
N ALA A 25 4.15 -9.30 -6.08
CA ALA A 25 4.16 -8.06 -5.31
C ALA A 25 5.12 -7.02 -5.89
N GLU A 26 6.25 -7.47 -6.41
CA GLU A 26 7.26 -6.59 -6.98
C GLU A 26 6.78 -5.84 -8.23
N LYS A 27 5.75 -6.33 -8.89
CA LYS A 27 5.14 -5.68 -10.06
C LYS A 27 4.19 -4.56 -9.69
N ILE A 28 3.68 -4.56 -8.46
CA ILE A 28 2.68 -3.59 -8.03
C ILE A 28 3.21 -2.14 -8.09
N PRO A 29 4.41 -1.83 -7.59
CA PRO A 29 4.90 -0.45 -7.65
C PRO A 29 4.90 0.14 -9.05
N LYS A 30 5.25 -0.64 -10.07
CA LYS A 30 5.24 -0.17 -11.46
C LYS A 30 3.83 0.22 -11.91
N GLN A 31 2.85 -0.61 -11.57
CA GLN A 31 1.45 -0.34 -11.92
C GLN A 31 0.95 0.92 -11.23
N LEU A 32 1.28 1.08 -9.95
CA LEU A 32 0.81 2.21 -9.16
C LEU A 32 1.47 3.52 -9.57
N LYS A 33 2.69 3.49 -10.08
CA LYS A 33 3.34 4.69 -10.61
C LYS A 33 2.55 5.28 -11.78
N GLU A 34 2.03 4.42 -12.64
CA GLU A 34 1.28 4.84 -13.82
C GLU A 34 -0.16 5.20 -13.46
N ASN A 35 -0.79 4.38 -12.62
CA ASN A 35 -2.19 4.59 -12.23
C ASN A 35 -2.44 4.04 -10.84
N PRO A 36 -2.42 4.90 -9.80
CA PRO A 36 -2.61 4.43 -8.43
C PRO A 36 -4.04 3.98 -8.12
N PHE A 37 -4.98 4.21 -9.02
CA PHE A 37 -6.38 3.86 -8.81
C PHE A 37 -6.80 2.54 -9.46
N VAL A 38 -5.82 1.69 -9.85
CA VAL A 38 -6.12 0.36 -10.43
C VAL A 38 -6.65 -0.63 -9.40
N GLY A 39 -6.38 -0.44 -8.13
CA GLY A 39 -6.85 -1.33 -7.09
C GLY A 39 -8.31 -1.10 -6.76
N GLN A 40 -8.87 -2.01 -5.95
CA GLN A 40 -10.25 -1.88 -5.49
C GLN A 40 -10.34 -0.83 -4.41
N GLN A 41 -11.27 0.12 -4.56
CA GLN A 41 -11.56 1.11 -3.53
C GLN A 41 -12.21 0.41 -2.33
N LEU A 42 -11.77 0.79 -1.14
CA LEU A 42 -12.38 0.36 0.10
C LEU A 42 -13.32 1.46 0.62
N ARG A 43 -13.29 1.78 1.93
CA ARG A 43 -14.21 2.77 2.50
C ARG A 43 -13.95 4.21 2.02
N TYR A 44 -12.72 4.50 1.63
CA TYR A 44 -12.29 5.82 1.21
C TYR A 44 -11.66 5.73 -0.18
N ASN A 45 -11.85 6.75 -1.00
CA ASN A 45 -11.28 6.75 -2.35
C ASN A 45 -9.76 6.57 -2.35
N PHE A 46 -9.09 7.09 -1.35
CA PHE A 46 -7.63 7.01 -1.25
C PHE A 46 -7.12 5.74 -0.58
N LEU A 47 -8.00 4.90 -0.02
CA LEU A 47 -7.62 3.63 0.59
C LEU A 47 -8.02 2.50 -0.35
N ARG A 48 -7.02 1.82 -0.88
CA ARG A 48 -7.27 0.82 -1.92
C ARG A 48 -6.53 -0.48 -1.63
N GLU A 49 -7.00 -1.56 -2.24
CA GLU A 49 -6.32 -2.85 -2.12
C GLU A 49 -6.08 -3.46 -3.49
N LYS A 50 -5.05 -4.29 -3.57
CA LYS A 50 -4.78 -5.11 -4.73
C LYS A 50 -4.59 -6.55 -4.28
N ARG A 51 -5.27 -7.46 -4.97
CA ARG A 51 -5.24 -8.88 -4.61
C ARG A 51 -4.10 -9.58 -5.35
N ILE A 52 -3.37 -10.44 -4.62
CA ILE A 52 -2.35 -11.33 -5.17
C ILE A 52 -2.68 -12.72 -4.65
N LYS A 53 -3.35 -13.54 -5.47
CA LYS A 53 -3.80 -14.88 -5.06
C LYS A 53 -4.62 -14.78 -3.76
N GLU A 54 -4.15 -15.42 -2.69
CA GLU A 54 -4.83 -15.40 -1.39
C GLU A 54 -4.41 -14.21 -0.52
N LYS A 55 -3.46 -13.41 -1.00
CA LYS A 55 -2.94 -12.26 -0.26
C LYS A 55 -3.55 -10.96 -0.77
N ARG A 56 -3.54 -9.95 0.09
CA ARG A 56 -4.00 -8.60 -0.25
C ARG A 56 -2.95 -7.59 0.16
N VAL A 57 -2.75 -6.61 -0.72
CA VAL A 57 -1.83 -5.49 -0.48
C VAL A 57 -2.67 -4.23 -0.36
N TYR A 58 -2.45 -3.47 0.71
CA TYR A 58 -3.19 -2.24 0.98
C TYR A 58 -2.30 -1.03 0.78
N PHE A 59 -2.86 0.00 0.16
CA PHE A 59 -2.10 1.21 -0.08
C PHE A 59 -2.96 2.46 0.02
N LEU A 60 -2.31 3.58 0.29
CA LEU A 60 -2.93 4.90 0.42
C LEU A 60 -2.42 5.79 -0.71
N VAL A 61 -3.34 6.49 -1.35
CA VAL A 61 -3.00 7.40 -2.46
C VAL A 61 -3.10 8.83 -1.97
N TYR A 62 -1.99 9.55 -2.00
CA TYR A 62 -1.92 10.96 -1.61
C TYR A 62 -1.72 11.79 -2.88
N GLU A 63 -2.81 12.23 -3.49
CA GLU A 63 -2.75 12.99 -4.74
C GLU A 63 -2.01 14.31 -4.58
N ASP A 64 -2.22 14.99 -3.45
CA ASP A 64 -1.57 16.27 -3.18
C ASP A 64 -0.06 16.15 -3.02
N LEU A 65 0.44 14.95 -2.67
CA LEU A 65 1.87 14.69 -2.53
C LEU A 65 2.44 13.91 -3.72
N ASN A 66 1.59 13.52 -4.65
CA ASN A 66 1.98 12.70 -5.79
C ASN A 66 2.66 11.40 -5.34
N LEU A 67 2.11 10.78 -4.29
CA LEU A 67 2.73 9.68 -3.57
C LEU A 67 1.72 8.58 -3.26
N VAL A 68 2.16 7.33 -3.38
CA VAL A 68 1.42 6.16 -2.93
C VAL A 68 2.24 5.47 -1.84
N LEU A 69 1.59 5.14 -0.74
CA LEU A 69 2.22 4.46 0.38
C LEU A 69 1.65 3.07 0.53
N LEU A 70 2.48 2.04 0.37
CA LEU A 70 2.09 0.65 0.60
C LEU A 70 2.22 0.40 2.10
N VAL A 71 1.13 0.09 2.78
CA VAL A 71 1.09 0.15 4.24
C VAL A 71 0.94 -1.20 4.94
N ALA A 72 0.29 -2.18 4.30
CA ALA A 72 0.00 -3.43 4.98
C ALA A 72 -0.37 -4.52 3.99
N THR A 73 -0.39 -5.75 4.50
CA THR A 73 -0.89 -6.91 3.77
C THR A 73 -1.82 -7.69 4.67
N SER A 74 -2.62 -8.59 4.08
CA SER A 74 -3.41 -9.53 4.85
C SER A 74 -3.68 -10.78 4.02
N GLY A 75 -4.15 -11.84 4.70
CA GLY A 75 -4.80 -12.94 4.03
C GLY A 75 -6.30 -12.64 3.94
N LYS A 76 -7.04 -13.59 3.43
CA LYS A 76 -8.49 -13.44 3.26
C LYS A 76 -9.22 -13.27 4.60
N LYS A 77 -8.80 -14.01 5.62
CA LYS A 77 -9.48 -14.03 6.94
C LYS A 77 -9.29 -12.73 7.71
N ASP A 78 -8.17 -12.06 7.50
CA ASP A 78 -7.79 -10.89 8.31
C ASP A 78 -8.13 -9.57 7.63
N GLN A 79 -8.86 -9.61 6.52
CA GLN A 79 -9.13 -8.42 5.72
C GLN A 79 -9.78 -7.30 6.53
N GLN A 80 -10.87 -7.61 7.22
CA GLN A 80 -11.61 -6.58 7.96
C GLN A 80 -10.80 -5.98 9.08
N ALA A 81 -10.11 -6.80 9.86
CA ALA A 81 -9.26 -6.32 10.96
C ALA A 81 -8.13 -5.44 10.43
N THR A 82 -7.53 -5.82 9.30
CA THR A 82 -6.45 -5.04 8.71
C THR A 82 -6.95 -3.68 8.23
N ILE A 83 -8.10 -3.64 7.56
CA ILE A 83 -8.70 -2.38 7.10
C ILE A 83 -8.97 -1.45 8.27
N GLU A 84 -9.56 -1.97 9.33
CA GLU A 84 -9.86 -1.16 10.52
C GLU A 84 -8.59 -0.63 11.18
N HIS A 85 -7.55 -1.45 11.24
CA HIS A 85 -6.27 -1.03 11.78
C HIS A 85 -5.67 0.10 10.94
N ILE A 86 -5.69 -0.03 9.62
CA ILE A 86 -5.17 1.01 8.71
C ILE A 86 -5.90 2.33 8.93
N ILE A 87 -7.23 2.27 9.01
CA ILE A 87 -8.04 3.47 9.24
C ILE A 87 -7.66 4.14 10.57
N SER A 88 -7.41 3.35 11.61
CA SER A 88 -7.02 3.89 12.91
C SER A 88 -5.64 4.57 12.89
N GLN A 89 -4.84 4.32 11.86
CA GLN A 89 -3.47 4.82 11.74
C GLN A 89 -3.31 5.87 10.64
N PHE A 90 -4.40 6.41 10.10
CA PHE A 90 -4.33 7.38 9.01
C PHE A 90 -3.42 8.57 9.32
N ASP A 91 -3.49 9.11 10.54
CA ASP A 91 -2.67 10.26 10.91
C ASP A 91 -1.18 9.94 10.90
N GLU A 92 -0.83 8.75 11.38
CA GLU A 92 0.57 8.31 11.38
C GLU A 92 1.09 8.08 9.97
N TYR A 93 0.27 7.47 9.11
CA TYR A 93 0.66 7.28 7.70
C TYR A 93 0.81 8.62 6.97
N ARG A 94 -0.06 9.60 7.29
CA ARG A 94 0.05 10.93 6.68
C ARG A 94 1.38 11.58 7.03
N LYS A 95 1.83 11.46 8.28
CA LYS A 95 3.13 11.97 8.69
C LYS A 95 4.26 11.33 7.91
N VAL A 96 4.22 10.00 7.76
CA VAL A 96 5.22 9.28 6.97
C VAL A 96 5.22 9.78 5.53
N ALA A 97 4.05 9.92 4.93
CA ALA A 97 3.93 10.39 3.55
C ALA A 97 4.49 11.80 3.37
N GLU A 98 4.20 12.70 4.30
CA GLU A 98 4.71 14.07 4.25
C GLU A 98 6.22 14.11 4.41
N ASP A 99 6.78 13.29 5.31
CA ASP A 99 8.22 13.22 5.50
C ASP A 99 8.92 12.72 4.23
N VAL A 100 8.37 11.67 3.60
CA VAL A 100 8.91 11.14 2.34
C VAL A 100 8.83 12.19 1.24
N ALA A 101 7.71 12.92 1.16
CA ALA A 101 7.50 13.92 0.12
C ALA A 101 8.47 15.10 0.24
N LYS A 102 8.98 15.37 1.44
CA LYS A 102 9.95 16.45 1.67
C LYS A 102 11.38 16.08 1.25
N GLN A 103 11.66 14.80 1.06
CA GLN A 103 12.99 14.36 0.68
C GLN A 103 13.26 14.76 -0.77
N VAL A 104 14.50 15.16 -1.03
CA VAL A 104 14.95 15.52 -2.38
C VAL A 104 15.58 14.28 -3.02
N PHE A 105 15.13 13.96 -4.20
CA PHE A 105 15.60 12.79 -4.92
C PHE A 105 16.27 13.17 -6.24
#